data_4ec45da78a6d20b5bf7222380a6652fd
#
_entry.id   4ec45da78a6d20b5bf7222380a6652fd
#
_cell.length_a   1.000
_cell.length_b   1.000
_cell.length_c   1.000
_cell.angle_alpha   90.00
_cell.angle_beta   90.00
_cell.angle_gamma   90.00
#
_symmetry.space_group_name_H-M   'P 1'
#
loop_
_entity.id
_entity.type
_entity.pdbx_description
1 polymer ?
#
loop_
_entity_poly.entity_id
_entity_poly.type
_entity_poly.pdbx_seq_one_letter_code
_entity_poly.pdbx_strand_id
1 'polypeptide(L)'
;MDLTSLIGIASGILLIVSAIVLGGEVHNFYSVPGMMIVFGGTMAATLLTFQLRDVLAAFRGAFFVFARQKQDPNDMIGTMLKLCNISRRKGLVGLSDVKTPSPFLKRACNLIADASDEEMIRSTLRTEIDSMKMRHFIVQDVFKRMAMYAPAFGLLGTLIGLIQMLSDLQDPSTIGRGMSVALLTTFYGSLLSTMVFLPISGKLRSRTLVEVINLEIIFEGAISILQDNNSLSVYEKLSSFIPAALRKPMKGLKG
;
A
#
# COMPACT_ATOMS: atom_id res chain seq x y z
N MET A 1 -5.54 12.15 -6.79
CA MET A 1 -4.62 12.19 -5.64
C MET A 1 -5.44 12.14 -4.37
N ASP A 2 -4.97 11.46 -3.38
CA ASP A 2 -5.63 11.42 -2.06
C ASP A 2 -5.23 12.69 -1.29
N LEU A 3 -6.12 13.69 -1.35
CA LEU A 3 -5.87 15.04 -0.82
C LEU A 3 -5.47 15.01 0.66
N THR A 4 -6.11 14.14 1.44
CA THR A 4 -5.85 13.99 2.87
C THR A 4 -4.43 13.54 3.16
N SER A 5 -3.92 12.55 2.41
CA SER A 5 -2.55 12.07 2.59
C SER A 5 -1.52 13.11 2.17
N LEU A 6 -1.80 13.86 1.12
CA LEU A 6 -0.91 14.91 0.62
C LEU A 6 -0.85 16.09 1.61
N ILE A 7 -2.00 16.50 2.16
CA ILE A 7 -2.07 17.52 3.20
C ILE A 7 -1.34 17.04 4.46
N GLY A 8 -1.52 15.79 4.88
CA GLY A 8 -0.85 15.23 6.06
C GLY A 8 0.68 15.24 5.93
N ILE A 9 1.22 14.79 4.80
CA ILE A 9 2.67 14.80 4.56
C ILE A 9 3.18 16.24 4.46
N ALA A 10 2.50 17.08 3.67
CA ALA A 10 2.91 18.48 3.49
C ALA A 10 2.91 19.27 4.81
N SER A 11 1.86 19.12 5.62
CA SER A 11 1.77 19.79 6.93
C SER A 11 2.85 19.29 7.90
N GLY A 12 3.11 17.97 7.92
CA GLY A 12 4.15 17.41 8.79
C GLY A 12 5.55 17.90 8.41
N ILE A 13 5.90 17.91 7.12
CA ILE A 13 7.17 18.43 6.63
C ILE A 13 7.26 19.94 6.92
N LEU A 14 6.20 20.70 6.64
CA LEU A 14 6.18 22.14 6.86
C LEU A 14 6.38 22.49 8.34
N LEU A 15 5.75 21.79 9.27
CA LEU A 15 5.93 22.00 10.71
C LEU A 15 7.37 21.73 11.16
N ILE A 16 8.00 20.63 10.70
CA ILE A 16 9.38 20.32 11.04
C ILE A 16 10.34 21.37 10.45
N VAL A 17 10.17 21.71 9.18
CA VAL A 17 11.01 22.73 8.52
C VAL A 17 10.82 24.09 9.18
N SER A 18 9.59 24.49 9.53
CA SER A 18 9.32 25.73 10.25
C SER A 18 10.02 25.76 11.62
N ALA A 19 9.96 24.67 12.37
CA ALA A 19 10.62 24.57 13.67
C ALA A 19 12.14 24.71 13.55
N ILE A 20 12.74 24.11 12.50
CA ILE A 20 14.18 24.24 12.21
C ILE A 20 14.56 25.68 11.86
N VAL A 21 13.79 26.31 10.96
CA VAL A 21 14.06 27.69 10.50
C VAL A 21 13.89 28.71 11.64
N LEU A 22 12.88 28.54 12.47
CA LEU A 22 12.63 29.41 13.63
C LEU A 22 13.66 29.18 14.75
N GLY A 23 14.24 27.98 14.85
CA GLY A 23 15.20 27.62 15.88
C GLY A 23 16.65 28.02 15.57
N GLY A 24 16.97 28.42 14.31
CA GLY A 24 18.32 28.85 13.97
C GLY A 24 18.79 28.50 12.56
N GLU A 25 20.08 28.23 12.40
CA GLU A 25 20.69 27.96 11.09
C GLU A 25 20.36 26.54 10.59
N VAL A 26 19.69 26.46 9.45
CA VAL A 26 19.34 25.20 8.75
C VAL A 26 20.57 24.34 8.43
N HIS A 27 21.72 24.99 8.22
CA HIS A 27 22.99 24.30 7.94
C HIS A 27 23.43 23.34 9.07
N ASN A 28 23.07 23.63 10.30
CA ASN A 28 23.40 22.80 11.47
C ASN A 28 22.65 21.43 11.43
N PHE A 29 21.61 21.32 10.62
CA PHE A 29 20.84 20.07 10.42
C PHE A 29 21.34 19.25 9.23
N TYR A 30 22.54 19.57 8.69
CA TYR A 30 23.10 18.85 7.55
C TYR A 30 24.39 18.14 7.94
N SER A 31 24.41 16.80 7.84
CA SER A 31 25.60 15.98 8.11
C SER A 31 25.70 14.86 7.07
N VAL A 32 26.71 14.97 6.17
CA VAL A 32 26.96 13.93 5.16
C VAL A 32 27.24 12.56 5.80
N PRO A 33 28.15 12.45 6.82
CA PRO A 33 28.36 11.18 7.50
C PRO A 33 27.09 10.61 8.11
N GLY A 34 26.27 11.45 8.76
CA GLY A 34 25.00 11.04 9.36
C GLY A 34 24.02 10.50 8.33
N MET A 35 23.90 11.17 7.18
CA MET A 35 23.06 10.69 6.09
C MET A 35 23.57 9.36 5.51
N MET A 36 24.87 9.19 5.29
CA MET A 36 25.45 7.94 4.81
C MET A 36 25.14 6.76 5.75
N ILE A 37 25.27 6.95 7.06
CA ILE A 37 24.98 5.91 8.05
C ILE A 37 23.50 5.51 7.97
N VAL A 38 22.59 6.47 8.03
CA VAL A 38 21.15 6.18 8.13
C VAL A 38 20.58 5.70 6.80
N PHE A 39 20.76 6.44 5.70
CA PHE A 39 20.22 6.03 4.38
C PHE A 39 20.95 4.81 3.83
N GLY A 40 22.30 4.84 3.86
CA GLY A 40 23.10 3.72 3.36
C GLY A 40 22.88 2.45 4.16
N GLY A 41 22.90 2.54 5.50
CA GLY A 41 22.62 1.41 6.38
C GLY A 41 21.21 0.85 6.21
N THR A 42 20.19 1.71 6.16
CA THR A 42 18.81 1.28 5.93
C THR A 42 18.66 0.57 4.59
N MET A 43 19.25 1.11 3.52
CA MET A 43 19.19 0.50 2.19
C MET A 43 19.94 -0.83 2.15
N ALA A 44 21.14 -0.89 2.73
CA ALA A 44 21.93 -2.12 2.81
C ALA A 44 21.17 -3.23 3.56
N ALA A 45 20.61 -2.93 4.74
CA ALA A 45 19.81 -3.89 5.50
C ALA A 45 18.56 -4.34 4.74
N THR A 46 17.93 -3.44 3.99
CA THR A 46 16.77 -3.77 3.14
C THR A 46 17.18 -4.73 2.01
N LEU A 47 18.30 -4.49 1.34
CA LEU A 47 18.81 -5.35 0.28
C LEU A 47 19.30 -6.71 0.80
N LEU A 48 19.73 -6.79 2.06
CA LEU A 48 20.04 -8.08 2.71
C LEU A 48 18.78 -8.88 3.03
N THR A 49 17.64 -8.20 3.24
CA THR A 49 16.38 -8.86 3.64
C THR A 49 15.53 -9.26 2.44
N PHE A 50 15.53 -8.48 1.37
CA PHE A 50 14.66 -8.65 0.20
C PHE A 50 15.47 -8.77 -1.09
N GLN A 51 14.89 -9.45 -2.08
CA GLN A 51 15.47 -9.47 -3.43
C GLN A 51 15.39 -8.08 -4.06
N LEU A 52 16.38 -7.71 -4.83
CA LEU A 52 16.44 -6.42 -5.54
C LEU A 52 15.16 -6.13 -6.35
N ARG A 53 14.60 -7.17 -6.98
CA ARG A 53 13.35 -7.09 -7.74
C ARG A 53 12.18 -6.59 -6.87
N ASP A 54 12.08 -7.09 -5.64
CA ASP A 54 10.98 -6.76 -4.72
C ASP A 54 11.15 -5.34 -4.17
N VAL A 55 12.39 -4.93 -3.89
CA VAL A 55 12.72 -3.56 -3.50
C VAL A 55 12.35 -2.58 -4.61
N LEU A 56 12.73 -2.86 -5.86
CA LEU A 56 12.36 -2.01 -7.00
C LEU A 56 10.85 -1.96 -7.23
N ALA A 57 10.15 -3.10 -7.07
CA ALA A 57 8.69 -3.16 -7.14
C ALA A 57 8.04 -2.32 -6.03
N ALA A 58 8.61 -2.34 -4.81
CA ALA A 58 8.13 -1.53 -3.69
C ALA A 58 8.25 -0.03 -3.98
N PHE A 59 9.39 0.45 -4.47
CA PHE A 59 9.55 1.85 -4.84
C PHE A 59 8.62 2.29 -5.98
N ARG A 60 8.42 1.44 -6.99
CA ARG A 60 7.41 1.70 -8.04
C ARG A 60 6.01 1.78 -7.46
N GLY A 61 5.63 0.84 -6.59
CA GLY A 61 4.34 0.84 -5.90
C GLY A 61 4.12 2.09 -5.05
N ALA A 62 5.17 2.55 -4.33
CA ALA A 62 5.13 3.78 -3.54
C ALA A 62 4.86 5.02 -4.40
N PHE A 63 5.45 5.10 -5.59
CA PHE A 63 5.23 6.23 -6.49
C PHE A 63 3.77 6.31 -6.95
N PHE A 64 3.14 5.16 -7.23
CA PHE A 64 1.73 5.10 -7.64
C PHE A 64 0.73 5.13 -6.48
N VAL A 65 1.20 4.95 -5.23
CA VAL A 65 0.32 4.87 -4.07
C VAL A 65 -0.47 6.15 -3.82
N PHE A 66 0.05 7.30 -4.24
CA PHE A 66 -0.61 8.60 -4.10
C PHE A 66 -1.49 8.97 -5.31
N ALA A 67 -1.49 8.20 -6.40
CA ALA A 67 -2.41 8.39 -7.51
C ALA A 67 -3.84 7.97 -7.10
N ARG A 68 -4.85 8.69 -7.55
CA ARG A 68 -6.26 8.43 -7.20
C ARG A 68 -6.73 7.13 -7.85
N GLN A 69 -7.15 6.15 -7.05
CA GLN A 69 -7.79 4.94 -7.53
C GLN A 69 -9.30 5.08 -7.34
N LYS A 70 -10.04 5.04 -8.46
CA LYS A 70 -11.50 5.04 -8.48
C LYS A 70 -12.01 3.58 -8.49
N GLN A 71 -11.98 2.91 -7.37
CA GLN A 71 -12.64 1.60 -7.27
C GLN A 71 -13.52 1.61 -6.01
N ASP A 72 -14.73 2.19 -6.16
CA ASP A 72 -15.77 2.10 -5.12
C ASP A 72 -16.33 0.66 -5.15
N PRO A 73 -16.29 -0.09 -4.04
CA PRO A 73 -16.90 -1.41 -3.95
C PRO A 73 -18.39 -1.42 -4.35
N ASN A 74 -19.12 -0.33 -4.13
CA ASN A 74 -20.51 -0.22 -4.60
C ASN A 74 -20.62 -0.27 -6.12
N ASP A 75 -19.67 0.34 -6.85
CA ASP A 75 -19.67 0.32 -8.33
C ASP A 75 -19.38 -1.10 -8.83
N MET A 76 -18.57 -1.87 -8.10
CA MET A 76 -18.31 -3.27 -8.41
C MET A 76 -19.55 -4.14 -8.18
N ILE A 77 -20.29 -3.93 -7.09
CA ILE A 77 -21.59 -4.60 -6.85
C ILE A 77 -22.55 -4.30 -8.01
N GLY A 78 -22.66 -3.02 -8.42
CA GLY A 78 -23.47 -2.63 -9.57
C GLY A 78 -23.08 -3.36 -10.84
N THR A 79 -21.78 -3.54 -11.09
CA THR A 79 -21.25 -4.30 -12.22
C THR A 79 -21.67 -5.77 -12.14
N MET A 80 -21.51 -6.41 -10.98
CA MET A 80 -21.91 -7.81 -10.79
C MET A 80 -23.42 -8.03 -10.98
N LEU A 81 -24.25 -7.09 -10.53
CA LEU A 81 -25.72 -7.15 -10.76
C LEU A 81 -26.06 -7.03 -12.25
N LYS A 82 -25.35 -6.18 -13.01
CA LYS A 82 -25.51 -6.09 -14.47
C LYS A 82 -25.15 -7.43 -15.14
N LEU A 83 -24.04 -8.05 -14.72
CA LEU A 83 -23.59 -9.34 -15.22
C LEU A 83 -24.58 -10.47 -14.90
N CYS A 84 -25.14 -10.48 -13.69
CA CYS A 84 -26.19 -11.40 -13.29
C CYS A 84 -27.43 -11.26 -14.22
N ASN A 85 -27.84 -10.04 -14.54
CA ASN A 85 -28.96 -9.79 -15.45
C ASN A 85 -28.64 -10.21 -16.91
N ILE A 86 -27.39 -10.03 -17.36
CA ILE A 86 -26.94 -10.49 -18.69
C ILE A 86 -26.98 -12.02 -18.76
N SER A 87 -26.43 -12.69 -17.76
CA SER A 87 -26.44 -14.16 -17.67
C SER A 87 -27.85 -14.73 -17.72
N ARG A 88 -28.79 -14.12 -17.01
CA ARG A 88 -30.22 -14.58 -17.03
C ARG A 88 -30.91 -14.33 -18.35
N ARG A 89 -30.53 -13.30 -19.11
CA ARG A 89 -31.15 -12.97 -20.41
C ARG A 89 -30.52 -13.71 -21.59
N LYS A 90 -29.20 -13.87 -21.59
CA LYS A 90 -28.41 -14.37 -22.72
C LYS A 90 -27.73 -15.72 -22.42
N GLY A 91 -27.97 -16.29 -21.23
CA GLY A 91 -27.24 -17.45 -20.75
C GLY A 91 -25.79 -17.10 -20.30
N LEU A 92 -25.07 -18.08 -19.76
CA LEU A 92 -23.72 -17.94 -19.29
C LEU A 92 -22.72 -17.53 -20.39
N VAL A 93 -22.95 -18.02 -21.62
CA VAL A 93 -22.12 -17.69 -22.78
C VAL A 93 -22.12 -16.20 -23.10
N GLY A 94 -23.21 -15.48 -22.79
CA GLY A 94 -23.27 -14.01 -22.98
C GLY A 94 -22.30 -13.21 -22.13
N LEU A 95 -21.60 -13.82 -21.16
CA LEU A 95 -20.57 -13.17 -20.35
C LEU A 95 -19.22 -13.07 -21.07
N SER A 96 -18.98 -13.87 -22.12
CA SER A 96 -17.74 -13.81 -22.91
C SER A 96 -17.54 -12.46 -23.62
N ASP A 97 -18.64 -11.80 -24.00
CA ASP A 97 -18.60 -10.53 -24.74
C ASP A 97 -18.44 -9.29 -23.85
N VAL A 98 -18.37 -9.47 -22.53
CA VAL A 98 -18.29 -8.35 -21.58
C VAL A 98 -16.95 -7.66 -21.69
N LYS A 99 -17.00 -6.37 -22.02
CA LYS A 99 -15.83 -5.48 -22.01
C LYS A 99 -15.64 -4.86 -20.62
N THR A 100 -14.54 -5.18 -19.98
CA THR A 100 -14.20 -4.65 -18.64
C THR A 100 -12.72 -4.30 -18.58
N PRO A 101 -12.35 -3.20 -17.86
CA PRO A 101 -10.95 -2.84 -17.64
C PRO A 101 -10.28 -3.74 -16.59
N SER A 102 -11.04 -4.53 -15.82
CA SER A 102 -10.52 -5.43 -14.80
C SER A 102 -10.14 -6.78 -15.41
N PRO A 103 -8.84 -7.15 -15.45
CA PRO A 103 -8.40 -8.46 -15.95
C PRO A 103 -9.01 -9.63 -15.16
N PHE A 104 -9.11 -9.48 -13.84
CA PHE A 104 -9.69 -10.48 -12.95
C PHE A 104 -11.18 -10.73 -13.26
N LEU A 105 -11.97 -9.66 -13.41
CA LEU A 105 -13.37 -9.77 -13.79
C LEU A 105 -13.53 -10.42 -15.17
N LYS A 106 -12.68 -10.04 -16.14
CA LYS A 106 -12.70 -10.65 -17.47
C LYS A 106 -12.42 -12.15 -17.42
N ARG A 107 -11.44 -12.54 -16.59
CA ARG A 107 -11.11 -13.97 -16.38
C ARG A 107 -12.27 -14.72 -15.75
N ALA A 108 -12.90 -14.15 -14.72
CA ALA A 108 -14.09 -14.74 -14.09
C ALA A 108 -15.23 -14.94 -15.12
N CYS A 109 -15.52 -13.92 -15.94
CA CYS A 109 -16.53 -14.01 -16.99
C CYS A 109 -16.22 -15.11 -18.03
N ASN A 110 -14.96 -15.23 -18.45
CA ASN A 110 -14.55 -16.26 -19.41
C ASN A 110 -14.69 -17.66 -18.82
N LEU A 111 -14.21 -17.90 -17.59
CA LEU A 111 -14.34 -19.21 -16.94
C LEU A 111 -15.81 -19.65 -16.80
N ILE A 112 -16.72 -18.71 -16.52
CA ILE A 112 -18.16 -18.98 -16.44
C ILE A 112 -18.73 -19.29 -17.83
N ALA A 113 -18.34 -18.51 -18.85
CA ALA A 113 -18.84 -18.69 -20.22
C ALA A 113 -18.37 -19.99 -20.86
N ASP A 114 -17.16 -20.44 -20.50
CA ASP A 114 -16.57 -21.72 -20.95
C ASP A 114 -17.17 -22.94 -20.25
N ALA A 115 -18.19 -22.76 -19.41
CA ALA A 115 -18.84 -23.82 -18.62
C ALA A 115 -17.87 -24.65 -17.77
N SER A 116 -16.81 -24.00 -17.25
CA SER A 116 -15.88 -24.66 -16.33
C SER A 116 -16.60 -25.08 -15.05
N ASP A 117 -16.13 -26.15 -14.43
CA ASP A 117 -16.68 -26.64 -13.17
C ASP A 117 -16.59 -25.60 -12.05
N GLU A 118 -17.61 -25.55 -11.16
CA GLU A 118 -17.67 -24.55 -10.08
C GLU A 118 -16.44 -24.63 -9.17
N GLU A 119 -15.96 -25.84 -8.86
CA GLU A 119 -14.79 -26.03 -8.01
C GLU A 119 -13.52 -25.48 -8.67
N MET A 120 -13.36 -25.69 -9.98
CA MET A 120 -12.25 -25.15 -10.77
C MET A 120 -12.28 -23.62 -10.80
N ILE A 121 -13.45 -23.00 -10.97
CA ILE A 121 -13.61 -21.55 -10.95
C ILE A 121 -13.25 -21.00 -9.57
N ARG A 122 -13.75 -21.62 -8.50
CA ARG A 122 -13.46 -21.24 -7.12
C ARG A 122 -11.96 -21.31 -6.82
N SER A 123 -11.33 -22.43 -7.12
CA SER A 123 -9.89 -22.63 -6.84
C SER A 123 -9.02 -21.66 -7.63
N THR A 124 -9.33 -21.46 -8.91
CA THR A 124 -8.55 -20.56 -9.79
C THR A 124 -8.65 -19.11 -9.34
N LEU A 125 -9.86 -18.60 -9.11
CA LEU A 125 -10.06 -17.21 -8.68
C LEU A 125 -9.51 -16.98 -7.28
N ARG A 126 -9.65 -17.95 -6.36
CA ARG A 126 -9.10 -17.86 -5.02
C ARG A 126 -7.58 -17.77 -5.03
N THR A 127 -6.92 -18.66 -5.80
CA THR A 127 -5.47 -18.65 -5.98
C THR A 127 -4.98 -17.31 -6.53
N GLU A 128 -5.70 -16.70 -7.46
CA GLU A 128 -5.33 -15.40 -8.03
C GLU A 128 -5.44 -14.27 -6.99
N ILE A 129 -6.50 -14.27 -6.15
CA ILE A 129 -6.66 -13.31 -5.04
C ILE A 129 -5.51 -13.47 -4.05
N ASP A 130 -5.21 -14.69 -3.61
CA ASP A 130 -4.18 -14.95 -2.60
C ASP A 130 -2.77 -14.64 -3.14
N SER A 131 -2.52 -14.93 -4.41
CA SER A 131 -1.28 -14.54 -5.09
C SER A 131 -1.11 -13.02 -5.18
N MET A 132 -2.19 -12.29 -5.44
CA MET A 132 -2.18 -10.82 -5.43
C MET A 132 -1.92 -10.28 -4.03
N LYS A 133 -2.60 -10.81 -3.01
CA LYS A 133 -2.38 -10.45 -1.60
C LYS A 133 -0.91 -10.64 -1.21
N MET A 134 -0.30 -11.78 -1.59
CA MET A 134 1.10 -12.08 -1.28
C MET A 134 2.05 -11.06 -1.91
N ARG A 135 1.88 -10.75 -3.20
CA ARG A 135 2.71 -9.73 -3.90
C ARG A 135 2.60 -8.36 -3.23
N HIS A 136 1.38 -7.93 -2.87
CA HIS A 136 1.16 -6.65 -2.20
C HIS A 136 1.72 -6.65 -0.77
N PHE A 137 1.66 -7.78 -0.07
CA PHE A 137 2.25 -7.92 1.26
C PHE A 137 3.77 -7.71 1.23
N ILE A 138 4.48 -8.34 0.26
CA ILE A 138 5.93 -8.15 0.11
C ILE A 138 6.28 -6.67 -0.08
N VAL A 139 5.56 -5.98 -0.98
CA VAL A 139 5.76 -4.54 -1.23
C VAL A 139 5.56 -3.69 0.03
N GLN A 140 4.53 -4.02 0.83
CA GLN A 140 4.26 -3.33 2.10
C GLN A 140 5.34 -3.62 3.15
N ASP A 141 5.79 -4.88 3.21
CA ASP A 141 6.78 -5.32 4.21
C ASP A 141 8.15 -4.68 3.97
N VAL A 142 8.54 -4.41 2.72
CA VAL A 142 9.75 -3.65 2.40
C VAL A 142 9.75 -2.31 3.16
N PHE A 143 8.70 -1.49 3.01
CA PHE A 143 8.63 -0.19 3.71
C PHE A 143 8.48 -0.33 5.22
N LYS A 144 7.78 -1.35 5.69
CA LYS A 144 7.65 -1.63 7.11
C LYS A 144 9.01 -1.97 7.73
N ARG A 145 9.85 -2.76 7.04
CA ARG A 145 11.21 -3.09 7.49
C ARG A 145 12.14 -1.89 7.41
N MET A 146 12.08 -1.11 6.33
CA MET A 146 12.82 0.16 6.24
C MET A 146 12.49 1.10 7.41
N ALA A 147 11.22 1.18 7.80
CA ALA A 147 10.79 1.98 8.96
C ALA A 147 11.38 1.47 10.29
N MET A 148 11.65 0.18 10.40
CA MET A 148 12.33 -0.41 11.57
C MET A 148 13.84 -0.21 11.52
N TYR A 149 14.45 -0.31 10.34
CA TYR A 149 15.88 -0.17 10.17
C TYR A 149 16.37 1.27 10.32
N ALA A 150 15.64 2.24 9.81
CA ALA A 150 16.07 3.64 9.83
C ALA A 150 16.39 4.18 11.24
N PRO A 151 15.53 4.00 12.28
CA PRO A 151 15.87 4.39 13.64
C PRO A 151 17.02 3.57 14.26
N ALA A 152 17.12 2.27 13.90
CA ALA A 152 18.20 1.40 14.36
C ALA A 152 19.56 1.90 13.87
N PHE A 153 19.66 2.27 12.58
CA PHE A 153 20.85 2.93 12.04
C PHE A 153 21.06 4.35 12.59
N GLY A 154 19.98 5.05 12.95
CA GLY A 154 20.06 6.28 13.69
C GLY A 154 20.78 6.10 15.04
N LEU A 155 20.40 5.08 15.80
CA LEU A 155 21.04 4.72 17.07
C LEU A 155 22.49 4.28 16.87
N LEU A 156 22.80 3.48 15.85
CA LEU A 156 24.19 3.14 15.52
C LEU A 156 25.02 4.39 15.23
N GLY A 157 24.43 5.35 14.52
CA GLY A 157 25.11 6.63 14.25
C GLY A 157 25.36 7.44 15.51
N THR A 158 24.49 7.38 16.54
CA THR A 158 24.81 8.03 17.85
C THR A 158 26.02 7.40 18.50
N LEU A 159 26.12 6.08 18.50
CA LEU A 159 27.30 5.39 19.07
C LEU A 159 28.58 5.74 18.33
N ILE A 160 28.52 5.78 16.98
CA ILE A 160 29.69 6.19 16.16
C ILE A 160 30.11 7.63 16.49
N GLY A 161 29.16 8.57 16.56
CA GLY A 161 29.44 9.96 16.89
C GLY A 161 30.01 10.14 18.29
N LEU A 162 29.48 9.39 19.27
CA LEU A 162 30.04 9.42 20.66
C LEU A 162 31.44 8.79 20.75
N ILE A 163 31.71 7.70 20.03
CA ILE A 163 33.04 7.10 19.96
C ILE A 163 34.03 8.10 19.36
N GLN A 164 33.66 8.75 18.24
CA GLN A 164 34.51 9.80 17.64
C GLN A 164 34.79 10.97 18.61
N MET A 165 33.74 11.41 19.34
CA MET A 165 33.87 12.45 20.34
C MET A 165 34.86 12.04 21.47
N LEU A 166 34.76 10.78 21.94
CA LEU A 166 35.61 10.28 23.03
C LEU A 166 37.08 10.06 22.59
N SER A 167 37.30 9.77 21.31
CA SER A 167 38.66 9.56 20.77
C SER A 167 39.54 10.82 20.79
N ASP A 168 38.91 12.01 20.71
CA ASP A 168 39.60 13.29 20.54
C ASP A 168 39.18 14.33 21.59
N LEU A 169 39.06 13.92 22.86
CA LEU A 169 38.63 14.77 23.96
C LEU A 169 39.54 16.00 24.22
N GLN A 170 40.77 15.98 23.70
CA GLN A 170 41.73 17.08 23.89
C GLN A 170 41.46 18.26 22.94
N ASP A 171 40.70 18.07 21.85
CA ASP A 171 40.38 19.13 20.91
C ASP A 171 38.86 19.49 20.99
N PRO A 172 38.48 20.65 21.52
CA PRO A 172 37.09 21.08 21.63
C PRO A 172 36.33 21.13 20.29
N SER A 173 37.03 21.31 19.17
CA SER A 173 36.41 21.40 17.84
C SER A 173 35.90 20.04 17.36
N THR A 174 36.53 18.94 17.76
CA THR A 174 36.12 17.56 17.39
C THR A 174 34.95 17.07 18.24
N ILE A 175 34.86 17.52 19.50
CA ILE A 175 33.74 17.22 20.41
C ILE A 175 32.39 17.64 19.77
N GLY A 176 32.31 18.90 19.30
CA GLY A 176 31.11 19.44 18.66
C GLY A 176 30.69 18.65 17.41
N ARG A 177 31.66 18.23 16.58
CA ARG A 177 31.42 17.48 15.36
C ARG A 177 30.88 16.06 15.65
N GLY A 178 31.49 15.33 16.59
CA GLY A 178 31.04 14.00 16.98
C GLY A 178 29.61 14.01 17.57
N MET A 179 29.35 15.00 18.45
CA MET A 179 28.01 15.18 19.04
C MET A 179 26.94 15.55 17.99
N SER A 180 27.30 16.41 17.01
CA SER A 180 26.41 16.74 15.90
C SER A 180 26.04 15.49 15.08
N VAL A 181 27.00 14.64 14.70
CA VAL A 181 26.73 13.38 13.99
C VAL A 181 25.81 12.50 14.83
N ALA A 182 26.06 12.34 16.12
CA ALA A 182 25.23 11.52 17.01
C ALA A 182 23.77 11.99 17.04
N LEU A 183 23.50 13.26 17.22
CA LEU A 183 22.16 13.82 17.30
C LEU A 183 21.44 13.76 15.93
N LEU A 184 22.12 14.12 14.86
CA LEU A 184 21.54 14.18 13.51
C LEU A 184 21.20 12.80 12.95
N THR A 185 21.98 11.77 13.27
CA THR A 185 21.64 10.41 12.82
C THR A 185 20.35 9.91 13.45
N THR A 186 20.12 10.17 14.74
CA THR A 186 18.86 9.82 15.39
C THR A 186 17.70 10.63 14.79
N PHE A 187 17.90 11.91 14.55
CA PHE A 187 16.92 12.77 13.90
C PHE A 187 16.53 12.24 12.50
N TYR A 188 17.51 11.94 11.65
CA TYR A 188 17.26 11.40 10.31
C TYR A 188 16.55 10.04 10.35
N GLY A 189 17.01 9.14 11.23
CA GLY A 189 16.41 7.82 11.38
C GLY A 189 14.94 7.89 11.78
N SER A 190 14.61 8.71 12.76
CA SER A 190 13.26 8.93 13.23
C SER A 190 12.37 9.61 12.18
N LEU A 191 12.88 10.63 11.51
CA LEU A 191 12.18 11.36 10.45
C LEU A 191 11.80 10.43 9.27
N LEU A 192 12.78 9.67 8.76
CA LEU A 192 12.55 8.73 7.67
C LEU A 192 11.53 7.67 8.03
N SER A 193 11.63 7.11 9.23
CA SER A 193 10.70 6.09 9.71
C SER A 193 9.27 6.62 9.75
N THR A 194 9.07 7.74 10.47
CA THR A 194 7.73 8.22 10.83
C THR A 194 7.07 9.05 9.75
N MET A 195 7.82 9.80 8.95
CA MET A 195 7.27 10.69 7.93
C MET A 195 7.29 10.11 6.52
N VAL A 196 8.13 9.08 6.27
CA VAL A 196 8.27 8.51 4.93
C VAL A 196 7.81 7.05 4.92
N PHE A 197 8.50 6.16 5.60
CA PHE A 197 8.31 4.72 5.41
C PHE A 197 7.01 4.21 6.00
N LEU A 198 6.65 4.57 7.24
CA LEU A 198 5.40 4.16 7.88
C LEU A 198 4.16 4.65 7.13
N PRO A 199 4.05 5.93 6.73
CA PRO A 199 2.90 6.40 5.95
C PRO A 199 2.76 5.70 4.59
N ILE A 200 3.87 5.45 3.89
CA ILE A 200 3.85 4.71 2.62
C ILE A 200 3.33 3.28 2.83
N SER A 201 3.89 2.55 3.80
CA SER A 201 3.45 1.20 4.13
C SER A 201 1.97 1.15 4.51
N GLY A 202 1.52 2.06 5.37
CA GLY A 202 0.12 2.20 5.78
C GLY A 202 -0.82 2.48 4.61
N LYS A 203 -0.41 3.35 3.69
CA LYS A 203 -1.20 3.68 2.50
C LYS A 203 -1.30 2.54 1.51
N LEU A 204 -0.20 1.83 1.27
CA LEU A 204 -0.16 0.61 0.46
C LEU A 204 -1.12 -0.43 1.03
N ARG A 205 -1.10 -0.64 2.36
CA ARG A 205 -2.00 -1.57 3.06
C ARG A 205 -3.47 -1.17 2.88
N SER A 206 -3.81 0.09 3.10
CA SER A 206 -5.18 0.59 2.94
C SER A 206 -5.72 0.35 1.53
N ARG A 207 -4.89 0.58 0.51
CA ARG A 207 -5.26 0.32 -0.89
C ARG A 207 -5.45 -1.16 -1.19
N THR A 208 -4.54 -1.99 -0.72
CA THR A 208 -4.67 -3.44 -0.88
C THR A 208 -5.97 -3.96 -0.28
N LEU A 209 -6.40 -3.44 0.88
CA LEU A 209 -7.66 -3.83 1.50
C LEU A 209 -8.87 -3.52 0.60
N VAL A 210 -8.93 -2.33 0.01
CA VAL A 210 -10.02 -1.96 -0.92
C VAL A 210 -9.99 -2.83 -2.18
N GLU A 211 -8.82 -3.09 -2.73
CA GLU A 211 -8.66 -3.97 -3.90
C GLU A 211 -9.10 -5.40 -3.60
N VAL A 212 -8.70 -5.95 -2.46
CA VAL A 212 -9.14 -7.28 -2.00
C VAL A 212 -10.66 -7.34 -1.87
N ILE A 213 -11.30 -6.34 -1.27
CA ILE A 213 -12.76 -6.29 -1.16
C ILE A 213 -13.40 -6.34 -2.55
N ASN A 214 -12.90 -5.59 -3.52
CA ASN A 214 -13.41 -5.61 -4.89
C ASN A 214 -13.26 -6.98 -5.55
N LEU A 215 -12.12 -7.65 -5.37
CA LEU A 215 -11.89 -8.99 -5.90
C LEU A 215 -12.79 -10.04 -5.22
N GLU A 216 -13.00 -9.95 -3.91
CA GLU A 216 -13.92 -10.84 -3.17
C GLU A 216 -15.38 -10.61 -3.63
N ILE A 217 -15.79 -9.37 -3.91
CA ILE A 217 -17.10 -9.07 -4.50
C ILE A 217 -17.24 -9.71 -5.89
N ILE A 218 -16.21 -9.65 -6.74
CA ILE A 218 -16.21 -10.32 -8.05
C ILE A 218 -16.31 -11.83 -7.89
N PHE A 219 -15.49 -12.39 -6.99
CA PHE A 219 -15.45 -13.82 -6.70
C PHE A 219 -16.82 -14.36 -6.26
N GLU A 220 -17.40 -13.79 -5.21
CA GLU A 220 -18.69 -14.19 -4.70
C GLU A 220 -19.84 -13.92 -5.69
N GLY A 221 -19.72 -12.82 -6.45
CA GLY A 221 -20.65 -12.50 -7.52
C GLY A 221 -20.61 -13.52 -8.67
N ALA A 222 -19.40 -13.95 -9.07
CA ALA A 222 -19.21 -14.97 -10.08
C ALA A 222 -19.86 -16.31 -9.68
N ILE A 223 -19.63 -16.73 -8.43
CA ILE A 223 -20.23 -17.94 -7.89
C ILE A 223 -21.76 -17.83 -7.81
N SER A 224 -22.27 -16.66 -7.41
CA SER A 224 -23.71 -16.42 -7.34
C SER A 224 -24.38 -16.45 -8.73
N ILE A 225 -23.66 -16.03 -9.78
CA ILE A 225 -24.15 -16.13 -11.17
C ILE A 225 -24.20 -17.58 -11.62
N LEU A 226 -23.19 -18.39 -11.30
CA LEU A 226 -23.19 -19.83 -11.61
C LEU A 226 -24.36 -20.58 -10.97
N GLN A 227 -24.70 -20.22 -9.73
CA GLN A 227 -25.79 -20.81 -8.96
C GLN A 227 -27.17 -20.28 -9.35
N ASP A 228 -27.28 -19.48 -10.43
CA ASP A 228 -28.50 -18.81 -10.90
C ASP A 228 -29.29 -18.09 -9.81
N ASN A 229 -28.57 -17.47 -8.88
CA ASN A 229 -29.17 -16.72 -7.79
C ASN A 229 -29.92 -15.49 -8.30
N ASN A 230 -31.02 -15.18 -7.66
CA ASN A 230 -31.82 -14.00 -7.98
C ASN A 230 -31.01 -12.72 -7.67
N SER A 231 -31.18 -11.66 -8.48
CA SER A 231 -30.43 -10.39 -8.34
C SER A 231 -30.58 -9.74 -6.96
N LEU A 232 -31.68 -9.96 -6.23
CA LEU A 232 -31.85 -9.47 -4.86
C LEU A 232 -30.93 -10.24 -3.91
N SER A 233 -30.91 -11.58 -3.99
CA SER A 233 -30.04 -12.42 -3.16
C SER A 233 -28.57 -12.12 -3.44
N VAL A 234 -28.20 -11.89 -4.71
CA VAL A 234 -26.84 -11.47 -5.09
C VAL A 234 -26.50 -10.11 -4.46
N TYR A 235 -27.42 -9.14 -4.52
CA TYR A 235 -27.22 -7.83 -3.89
C TYR A 235 -27.03 -7.96 -2.37
N GLU A 236 -27.88 -8.68 -1.67
CA GLU A 236 -27.78 -8.88 -0.21
C GLU A 236 -26.44 -9.51 0.17
N LYS A 237 -26.03 -10.55 -0.56
CA LYS A 237 -24.75 -11.22 -0.32
C LYS A 237 -23.55 -10.29 -0.56
N LEU A 238 -23.52 -9.59 -1.69
CA LEU A 238 -22.41 -8.73 -2.06
C LEU A 238 -22.36 -7.44 -1.22
N SER A 239 -23.51 -6.88 -0.83
CA SER A 239 -23.57 -5.70 0.01
C SER A 239 -23.02 -5.94 1.42
N SER A 240 -22.95 -7.20 1.88
CA SER A 240 -22.38 -7.55 3.19
C SER A 240 -20.87 -7.25 3.28
N PHE A 241 -20.16 -7.16 2.16
CA PHE A 241 -18.76 -6.73 2.12
C PHE A 241 -18.55 -5.24 2.45
N ILE A 242 -19.63 -4.46 2.44
CA ILE A 242 -19.60 -3.01 2.68
C ILE A 242 -20.30 -2.71 4.01
N PRO A 243 -19.71 -1.86 4.87
CA PRO A 243 -20.37 -1.40 6.09
C PRO A 243 -21.76 -0.81 5.80
N ALA A 244 -22.74 -1.12 6.63
CA ALA A 244 -24.14 -0.75 6.40
C ALA A 244 -24.36 0.75 6.08
N ALA A 245 -23.60 1.63 6.76
CA ALA A 245 -23.67 3.08 6.56
C ALA A 245 -23.20 3.56 5.16
N LEU A 246 -22.40 2.73 4.44
CA LEU A 246 -21.83 3.06 3.15
C LEU A 246 -22.48 2.33 1.97
N ARG A 247 -23.49 1.48 2.24
CA ARG A 247 -24.20 0.71 1.20
C ARG A 247 -25.07 1.62 0.35
N LYS A 248 -24.93 1.53 -0.96
CA LYS A 248 -25.86 2.21 -1.89
C LYS A 248 -27.08 1.29 -2.11
N PRO A 249 -28.32 1.83 -2.11
CA PRO A 249 -29.52 1.03 -2.34
C PRO A 249 -29.51 0.43 -3.76
N MET A 250 -30.07 -0.77 -3.92
CA MET A 250 -30.09 -1.54 -5.19
C MET A 250 -30.64 -0.71 -6.37
N LYS A 251 -31.65 0.18 -6.13
CA LYS A 251 -32.21 1.06 -7.17
C LYS A 251 -31.17 2.05 -7.75
N GLY A 252 -30.22 2.50 -6.96
CA GLY A 252 -29.11 3.39 -7.39
C GLY A 252 -27.99 2.67 -8.16
N LEU A 253 -27.98 1.34 -8.16
CA LEU A 253 -26.95 0.51 -8.82
C LEU A 253 -27.40 -0.04 -10.18
N LYS A 254 -28.67 0.18 -10.58
CA LYS A 254 -29.26 -0.31 -11.85
C LYS A 254 -29.02 0.62 -13.04
N GLY A 255 -28.31 1.73 -12.83
CA GLY A 255 -28.02 2.72 -13.86
C GLY A 255 -27.00 2.26 -14.92
#